data_ff109b44e7577678efcf5447cf58355d
#
_entry.id   ff109b44e7577678efcf5447cf58355d
#
_cell.length_a   1.000
_cell.length_b   1.000
_cell.length_c   1.000
_cell.angle_alpha   90.00
_cell.angle_beta   90.00
_cell.angle_gamma   90.00
#
_symmetry.space_group_name_H-M   'P 1'
#
loop_
_entity.id
_entity.type
_entity.pdbx_description
1 polymer ?
#
loop_
_entity_poly.entity_id
_entity_poly.type
_entity_poly.pdbx_seq_one_letter_code
_entity_poly.pdbx_strand_id
1 'polypeptide(L)'
;MNIRRTTALLAAVALASSLAGCASESPAAEGSTTTIEFGLPTNMGANNSPMAVAEAMGYFAEEGLEVDIVVTGDSTSIVQGIDSGSLDIGSTPPEPILQAMTKGSDLQLVYNYIRKQTGSLAVLADSPIQSLDDFRGAVIGQASLGTSNMLLSEGILASAGLTPDVDYSHLAVGTGAAALQALKGGQVDALSLWDTEYAAFEAQGTPLRYFTTDEVASLFSTTYFTSAEYAADNAATIEGFGRAMAKATLFTATNPEAALRIMYDEYPDTLVAGNSIDDQLAIDLVALERRIELLTAGDPQASGTWGAYDESALKAWATFALDAGIIDSAVDAVAAAPGTFVEAYNDFDGDAVISEAKDWSAAE
;
A
#
# COMPACT_ATOMS: atom_id res chain seq x y z
N MET A 1 26.18 -75.67 -19.48
CA MET A 1 25.92 -77.17 -19.35
C MET A 1 24.67 -77.24 -18.41
N ASN A 2 23.62 -77.79 -19.00
CA ASN A 2 22.37 -78.34 -18.38
C ASN A 2 21.44 -77.38 -17.56
N ILE A 3 20.35 -77.03 -18.11
CA ILE A 3 19.06 -77.67 -18.36
C ILE A 3 18.37 -78.07 -17.04
N ARG A 4 17.19 -77.43 -16.69
CA ARG A 4 15.88 -78.05 -16.73
C ARG A 4 14.81 -77.08 -16.30
N ARG A 5 13.88 -76.89 -17.20
CA ARG A 5 12.49 -76.59 -17.16
C ARG A 5 11.72 -77.40 -16.10
N THR A 6 10.66 -76.83 -15.49
CA THR A 6 9.34 -77.51 -15.39
C THR A 6 8.24 -76.50 -15.16
N THR A 7 7.21 -76.62 -15.96
CA THR A 7 5.86 -76.06 -16.04
C THR A 7 4.90 -76.75 -15.03
N ALA A 8 3.88 -76.04 -14.59
CA ALA A 8 2.47 -76.47 -14.37
C ALA A 8 1.71 -75.37 -13.66
N LEU A 9 0.71 -74.83 -14.26
CA LEU A 9 -0.73 -75.13 -14.46
C LEU A 9 -1.66 -74.58 -13.35
N LEU A 10 -2.46 -73.58 -13.78
CA LEU A 10 -3.87 -73.27 -13.56
C LEU A 10 -4.58 -73.69 -12.23
N ALA A 11 -5.20 -72.69 -11.58
CA ALA A 11 -6.60 -72.81 -11.12
C ALA A 11 -7.21 -71.41 -10.99
N ALA A 12 -8.23 -71.15 -11.82
CA ALA A 12 -9.17 -70.03 -11.71
C ALA A 12 -10.24 -70.37 -10.67
N VAL A 13 -10.48 -69.50 -9.69
CA VAL A 13 -11.70 -69.49 -8.88
C VAL A 13 -12.24 -68.07 -8.90
N ALA A 14 -13.34 -67.88 -9.59
CA ALA A 14 -14.18 -66.70 -9.52
C ALA A 14 -14.99 -66.73 -8.22
N LEU A 15 -14.89 -65.73 -7.39
CA LEU A 15 -15.90 -65.38 -6.39
C LEU A 15 -16.27 -63.92 -6.55
N ALA A 16 -17.51 -63.72 -7.05
CA ALA A 16 -18.20 -62.44 -6.99
C ALA A 16 -18.62 -62.17 -5.54
N SER A 17 -18.23 -61.04 -4.96
CA SER A 17 -18.75 -60.53 -3.70
C SER A 17 -18.95 -59.01 -3.82
N SER A 18 -20.25 -58.66 -3.96
CA SER A 18 -20.94 -57.45 -3.50
C SER A 18 -20.10 -56.20 -3.14
N LEU A 19 -20.17 -55.19 -4.03
CA LEU A 19 -19.88 -53.80 -3.75
C LEU A 19 -20.89 -53.28 -2.70
N ALA A 20 -20.43 -53.07 -1.48
CA ALA A 20 -20.99 -52.07 -0.58
C ALA A 20 -20.12 -50.82 -0.73
N GLY A 21 -20.62 -49.82 -1.44
CA GLY A 21 -19.99 -48.52 -1.56
C GLY A 21 -20.04 -47.77 -0.23
N CYS A 22 -18.91 -47.70 0.47
CA CYS A 22 -18.64 -46.59 1.36
C CYS A 22 -18.06 -45.48 0.50
N ALA A 23 -18.88 -44.49 0.23
CA ALA A 23 -18.36 -43.18 -0.17
C ALA A 23 -17.55 -42.67 1.01
N SER A 24 -16.23 -42.88 0.98
CA SER A 24 -15.31 -42.08 1.75
C SER A 24 -15.39 -40.66 1.19
N GLU A 25 -16.05 -39.74 1.88
CA GLU A 25 -15.77 -38.35 1.74
C GLU A 25 -14.25 -38.23 1.97
N SER A 26 -13.52 -37.94 0.90
CA SER A 26 -12.16 -37.47 1.04
C SER A 26 -12.24 -36.22 1.90
N PRO A 27 -11.42 -36.10 2.96
CA PRO A 27 -11.29 -34.80 3.61
C PRO A 27 -10.93 -33.80 2.50
N ALA A 28 -11.66 -32.68 2.47
CA ALA A 28 -11.30 -31.53 1.64
C ALA A 28 -9.80 -31.32 1.83
N ALA A 29 -9.03 -31.25 0.75
CA ALA A 29 -7.65 -30.90 0.82
C ALA A 29 -7.58 -29.61 1.67
N GLU A 30 -6.84 -29.65 2.78
CA GLU A 30 -6.47 -28.42 3.50
C GLU A 30 -5.87 -27.51 2.43
N GLY A 31 -6.54 -26.38 2.14
CA GLY A 31 -6.13 -25.46 1.12
C GLY A 31 -4.71 -25.02 1.42
N SER A 32 -3.80 -25.20 0.46
CA SER A 32 -2.43 -24.68 0.60
C SER A 32 -2.53 -23.16 0.73
N THR A 33 -2.04 -22.60 1.84
CA THR A 33 -1.91 -21.17 2.01
C THR A 33 -0.94 -20.63 0.94
N THR A 34 -1.31 -19.53 0.30
CA THR A 34 -0.46 -18.83 -0.66
C THR A 34 0.23 -17.69 0.06
N THR A 35 1.57 -17.70 0.07
CA THR A 35 2.35 -16.59 0.61
C THR A 35 2.51 -15.49 -0.44
N ILE A 36 2.39 -14.23 -0.03
CA ILE A 36 2.58 -13.04 -0.85
C ILE A 36 3.74 -12.22 -0.27
N GLU A 37 4.78 -12.00 -1.06
CA GLU A 37 5.85 -11.04 -0.75
C GLU A 37 5.36 -9.61 -1.05
N PHE A 38 4.94 -8.88 0.01
CA PHE A 38 4.34 -7.55 -0.11
C PHE A 38 5.33 -6.44 0.18
N GLY A 39 5.64 -5.61 -0.82
CA GLY A 39 6.60 -4.50 -0.71
C GLY A 39 6.02 -3.23 -0.09
N LEU A 40 6.62 -2.77 1.01
CA LEU A 40 6.37 -1.45 1.61
C LEU A 40 7.61 -0.53 1.52
N PRO A 41 7.44 0.78 1.26
CA PRO A 41 8.56 1.72 1.18
C PRO A 41 9.10 2.13 2.55
N THR A 42 8.32 1.96 3.62
CA THR A 42 8.65 2.37 5.00
C THR A 42 8.21 1.31 5.98
N ASN A 43 8.72 1.39 7.21
CA ASN A 43 8.23 0.55 8.30
C ASN A 43 6.72 0.73 8.54
N MET A 44 6.12 -0.25 9.22
CA MET A 44 4.75 -0.15 9.71
C MET A 44 4.57 1.08 10.60
N GLY A 45 3.37 1.64 10.58
CA GLY A 45 2.97 2.80 11.37
C GLY A 45 1.47 3.07 11.18
N ALA A 46 0.96 4.15 11.77
CA ALA A 46 -0.47 4.48 11.73
C ALA A 46 -1.06 4.48 10.31
N ASN A 47 -0.26 4.90 9.31
CA ASN A 47 -0.64 4.92 7.89
C ASN A 47 -0.90 3.54 7.27
N ASN A 48 -0.36 2.48 7.87
CA ASN A 48 -0.47 1.09 7.41
C ASN A 48 -1.28 0.21 8.37
N SER A 49 -1.96 0.78 9.36
CA SER A 49 -2.78 0.02 10.32
C SER A 49 -3.83 -0.90 9.67
N PRO A 50 -4.46 -0.59 8.50
CA PRO A 50 -5.33 -1.55 7.82
C PRO A 50 -4.63 -2.87 7.46
N MET A 51 -3.32 -2.87 7.19
CA MET A 51 -2.57 -4.11 6.93
C MET A 51 -2.48 -4.99 8.19
N ALA A 52 -2.15 -4.39 9.34
CA ALA A 52 -2.15 -5.09 10.62
C ALA A 52 -3.54 -5.64 10.99
N VAL A 53 -4.60 -4.87 10.71
CA VAL A 53 -5.98 -5.33 10.89
C VAL A 53 -6.28 -6.53 9.98
N ALA A 54 -5.87 -6.50 8.71
CA ALA A 54 -6.12 -7.62 7.79
C ALA A 54 -5.46 -8.92 8.26
N GLU A 55 -4.27 -8.82 8.85
CA GLU A 55 -3.55 -9.94 9.44
C GLU A 55 -4.21 -10.43 10.73
N ALA A 56 -4.36 -9.57 11.74
CA ALA A 56 -4.84 -9.91 13.08
C ALA A 56 -6.31 -10.38 13.10
N MET A 57 -7.18 -9.77 12.26
CA MET A 57 -8.58 -10.17 12.14
C MET A 57 -8.78 -11.40 11.25
N GLY A 58 -7.69 -11.94 10.68
CA GLY A 58 -7.72 -13.14 9.86
C GLY A 58 -8.30 -12.94 8.45
N TYR A 59 -8.44 -11.70 7.97
CA TYR A 59 -9.02 -11.44 6.64
C TYR A 59 -8.16 -12.00 5.50
N PHE A 60 -6.82 -12.02 5.65
CA PHE A 60 -5.96 -12.72 4.71
C PHE A 60 -6.12 -14.25 4.81
N ALA A 61 -6.20 -14.78 6.03
CA ALA A 61 -6.36 -16.23 6.23
C ALA A 61 -7.70 -16.77 5.69
N GLU A 62 -8.78 -15.98 5.75
CA GLU A 62 -10.07 -16.31 5.13
C GLU A 62 -9.96 -16.50 3.61
N GLU A 63 -9.05 -15.78 2.97
CA GLU A 63 -8.76 -15.90 1.54
C GLU A 63 -7.68 -16.94 1.22
N GLY A 64 -7.18 -17.66 2.24
CA GLY A 64 -6.10 -18.64 2.10
C GLY A 64 -4.73 -17.98 1.82
N LEU A 65 -4.53 -16.76 2.31
CA LEU A 65 -3.33 -15.97 2.09
C LEU A 65 -2.53 -15.80 3.39
N GLU A 66 -1.21 -15.74 3.23
CA GLU A 66 -0.24 -15.27 4.20
C GLU A 66 0.55 -14.13 3.55
N VAL A 67 0.73 -13.01 4.23
CA VAL A 67 1.36 -11.83 3.65
C VAL A 67 2.64 -11.52 4.41
N ASP A 68 3.78 -11.70 3.73
CA ASP A 68 5.10 -11.36 4.24
C ASP A 68 5.44 -9.91 3.84
N ILE A 69 5.54 -9.02 4.83
CA ILE A 69 5.83 -7.61 4.59
C ILE A 69 7.34 -7.40 4.42
N VAL A 70 7.74 -6.96 3.23
CA VAL A 70 9.13 -6.62 2.88
C VAL A 70 9.31 -5.11 2.86
N VAL A 71 10.02 -4.57 3.86
CA VAL A 71 10.33 -3.14 3.92
C VAL A 71 11.57 -2.86 3.06
N THR A 72 11.40 -2.09 1.99
CA THR A 72 12.47 -1.82 1.00
C THR A 72 13.26 -0.54 1.26
N GLY A 73 12.70 0.38 2.06
CA GLY A 73 13.31 1.67 2.37
C GLY A 73 12.97 2.80 1.39
N ASP A 74 12.50 2.47 0.18
CA ASP A 74 12.02 3.46 -0.81
C ASP A 74 11.11 2.82 -1.88
N SER A 75 10.42 3.69 -2.62
CA SER A 75 9.45 3.30 -3.65
C SER A 75 10.11 2.71 -4.91
N THR A 76 11.30 3.19 -5.26
CA THR A 76 12.04 2.70 -6.44
C THR A 76 12.46 1.25 -6.26
N SER A 77 12.88 0.88 -5.06
CA SER A 77 13.25 -0.49 -4.71
C SER A 77 12.06 -1.46 -4.79
N ILE A 78 10.83 -1.00 -4.46
CA ILE A 78 9.62 -1.82 -4.64
C ILE A 78 9.40 -2.13 -6.12
N VAL A 79 9.46 -1.11 -6.99
CA VAL A 79 9.28 -1.30 -8.44
C VAL A 79 10.31 -2.29 -8.98
N GLN A 80 11.58 -2.18 -8.56
CA GLN A 80 12.63 -3.12 -8.94
C GLN A 80 12.36 -4.54 -8.40
N GLY A 81 11.80 -4.66 -7.20
CA GLY A 81 11.39 -5.93 -6.61
C GLY A 81 10.31 -6.64 -7.43
N ILE A 82 9.30 -5.90 -7.87
CA ILE A 82 8.24 -6.41 -8.76
C ILE A 82 8.81 -6.79 -10.13
N ASP A 83 9.62 -5.94 -10.75
CA ASP A 83 10.23 -6.23 -12.06
C ASP A 83 11.14 -7.47 -12.03
N SER A 84 11.78 -7.74 -10.90
CA SER A 84 12.65 -8.91 -10.74
C SER A 84 11.91 -10.17 -10.26
N GLY A 85 10.63 -10.06 -9.87
CA GLY A 85 9.86 -11.15 -9.28
C GLY A 85 10.29 -11.52 -7.85
N SER A 86 10.98 -10.62 -7.13
CA SER A 86 11.30 -10.79 -5.70
C SER A 86 10.23 -10.25 -4.78
N LEU A 87 9.27 -9.52 -5.32
CA LEU A 87 8.04 -9.09 -4.68
C LEU A 87 6.86 -9.47 -5.58
N ASP A 88 5.75 -9.83 -4.99
CA ASP A 88 4.53 -10.20 -5.69
C ASP A 88 3.59 -9.00 -5.88
N ILE A 89 3.38 -8.23 -4.82
CA ILE A 89 2.55 -7.01 -4.81
C ILE A 89 3.36 -5.88 -4.17
N GLY A 90 3.35 -4.71 -4.79
CA GLY A 90 4.00 -3.51 -4.27
C GLY A 90 3.01 -2.43 -3.88
N SER A 91 3.39 -1.58 -2.93
CA SER A 91 2.62 -0.44 -2.43
C SER A 91 3.41 0.85 -2.59
N THR A 92 3.03 1.70 -3.54
CA THR A 92 3.63 3.03 -3.73
C THR A 92 2.68 3.96 -4.50
N PRO A 93 2.85 5.29 -4.41
CA PRO A 93 2.23 6.21 -5.36
C PRO A 93 2.71 5.98 -6.80
N PRO A 94 1.99 6.50 -7.83
CA PRO A 94 2.23 6.15 -9.23
C PRO A 94 3.56 6.61 -9.84
N GLU A 95 4.23 7.63 -9.33
CA GLU A 95 5.38 8.27 -9.96
C GLU A 95 6.48 7.26 -10.38
N PRO A 96 7.03 6.42 -9.49
CA PRO A 96 8.07 5.47 -9.87
C PRO A 96 7.53 4.33 -10.77
N ILE A 97 6.24 4.00 -10.66
CA ILE A 97 5.60 2.99 -11.51
C ILE A 97 5.55 3.51 -12.95
N LEU A 98 5.06 4.76 -13.14
CA LEU A 98 4.98 5.39 -14.47
C LEU A 98 6.37 5.57 -15.08
N GLN A 99 7.38 5.92 -14.28
CA GLN A 99 8.78 5.96 -14.75
C GLN A 99 9.30 4.60 -15.24
N ALA A 100 8.98 3.51 -14.54
CA ALA A 100 9.38 2.18 -14.93
C ALA A 100 8.67 1.75 -16.22
N MET A 101 7.40 2.06 -16.36
CA MET A 101 6.63 1.77 -17.58
C MET A 101 7.21 2.47 -18.81
N THR A 102 7.70 3.73 -18.71
CA THR A 102 8.38 4.38 -19.84
C THR A 102 9.69 3.70 -20.22
N LYS A 103 10.28 2.92 -19.30
CA LYS A 103 11.50 2.13 -19.53
C LYS A 103 11.23 0.70 -19.98
N GLY A 104 9.95 0.33 -20.11
CA GLY A 104 9.52 -0.95 -20.66
C GLY A 104 9.09 -1.99 -19.62
N SER A 105 8.97 -1.62 -18.33
CA SER A 105 8.39 -2.50 -17.31
C SER A 105 6.91 -2.73 -17.60
N ASP A 106 6.47 -3.99 -17.57
CA ASP A 106 5.08 -4.40 -17.80
C ASP A 106 4.36 -4.54 -16.46
N LEU A 107 3.88 -3.41 -15.94
CA LEU A 107 3.27 -3.29 -14.63
C LEU A 107 1.77 -3.07 -14.73
N GLN A 108 1.02 -3.62 -13.77
CA GLN A 108 -0.42 -3.47 -13.66
C GLN A 108 -0.80 -2.87 -12.31
N LEU A 109 -1.59 -1.81 -12.32
CA LEU A 109 -2.22 -1.22 -11.15
C LEU A 109 -3.44 -2.07 -10.80
N VAL A 110 -3.44 -2.68 -9.62
CA VAL A 110 -4.49 -3.63 -9.24
C VAL A 110 -5.46 -3.07 -8.20
N TYR A 111 -5.04 -2.15 -7.33
CA TYR A 111 -5.91 -1.63 -6.28
C TYR A 111 -5.61 -0.15 -5.97
N ASN A 112 -6.59 0.73 -6.15
CA ASN A 112 -6.51 2.14 -5.71
C ASN A 112 -6.70 2.21 -4.19
N TYR A 113 -5.59 2.21 -3.46
CA TYR A 113 -5.63 2.15 -2.00
C TYR A 113 -5.93 3.51 -1.38
N ILE A 114 -5.16 4.55 -1.71
CA ILE A 114 -5.37 5.90 -1.17
C ILE A 114 -5.95 6.78 -2.27
N ARG A 115 -7.23 7.10 -2.15
CA ARG A 115 -8.08 7.69 -3.20
C ARG A 115 -7.88 9.19 -3.42
N LYS A 116 -7.06 9.84 -2.58
CA LYS A 116 -6.66 11.25 -2.68
C LYS A 116 -5.17 11.40 -2.39
N GLN A 117 -4.57 12.51 -2.86
CA GLN A 117 -3.15 12.76 -2.67
C GLN A 117 -2.80 12.96 -1.19
N THR A 118 -1.72 12.30 -0.76
CA THR A 118 -1.17 12.37 0.61
C THR A 118 0.01 13.32 0.71
N GLY A 119 0.80 13.44 -0.36
CA GLY A 119 2.04 14.19 -0.40
C GLY A 119 1.82 15.70 -0.62
N SER A 120 2.67 16.49 -0.02
CA SER A 120 2.77 17.94 -0.22
C SER A 120 4.13 18.42 0.25
N LEU A 121 4.50 19.65 -0.10
CA LEU A 121 5.58 20.36 0.56
C LEU A 121 5.04 21.02 1.84
N ALA A 122 5.80 20.97 2.92
CA ALA A 122 5.44 21.61 4.19
C ALA A 122 6.61 22.37 4.77
N VAL A 123 6.33 23.57 5.30
CA VAL A 123 7.27 24.40 6.04
C VAL A 123 6.73 24.72 7.42
N LEU A 124 7.54 25.19 8.34
CA LEU A 124 7.04 25.75 9.60
C LEU A 124 6.08 26.93 9.30
N ALA A 125 5.02 27.08 10.09
CA ALA A 125 4.02 28.12 9.86
C ALA A 125 4.59 29.55 9.87
N ASP A 126 5.70 29.78 10.57
CA ASP A 126 6.43 31.06 10.66
C ASP A 126 7.58 31.16 9.66
N SER A 127 7.75 30.16 8.77
CA SER A 127 8.75 30.19 7.68
C SER A 127 8.58 31.40 6.78
N PRO A 128 9.69 31.98 6.27
CA PRO A 128 9.65 33.05 5.27
C PRO A 128 9.11 32.58 3.90
N ILE A 129 9.09 31.28 3.63
CA ILE A 129 8.57 30.70 2.39
C ILE A 129 7.03 30.85 2.40
N GLN A 130 6.49 31.66 1.47
CA GLN A 130 5.06 31.99 1.38
C GLN A 130 4.41 31.54 0.06
N SER A 131 5.23 31.21 -0.95
CA SER A 131 4.81 30.77 -2.29
C SER A 131 5.79 29.72 -2.82
N LEU A 132 5.44 29.05 -3.93
CA LEU A 132 6.34 28.10 -4.59
C LEU A 132 7.61 28.77 -5.12
N ASP A 133 7.54 30.04 -5.53
CA ASP A 133 8.71 30.79 -6.00
C ASP A 133 9.77 31.01 -4.91
N ASP A 134 9.37 31.01 -3.64
CA ASP A 134 10.26 31.21 -2.51
C ASP A 134 11.13 29.98 -2.18
N PHE A 135 10.88 28.85 -2.86
CA PHE A 135 11.72 27.66 -2.72
C PHE A 135 13.08 27.77 -3.44
N ARG A 136 13.38 28.92 -4.12
CA ARG A 136 14.72 29.13 -4.71
C ARG A 136 15.78 29.17 -3.62
N GLY A 137 16.77 28.26 -3.75
CA GLY A 137 17.84 28.07 -2.78
C GLY A 137 17.47 27.20 -1.57
N ALA A 138 16.22 26.70 -1.50
CA ALA A 138 15.78 25.88 -0.39
C ALA A 138 16.37 24.46 -0.41
N VAL A 139 16.54 23.90 0.76
CA VAL A 139 16.85 22.47 0.96
C VAL A 139 15.56 21.75 1.40
N ILE A 140 15.14 20.76 0.64
CA ILE A 140 13.92 20.01 0.87
C ILE A 140 14.26 18.66 1.50
N GLY A 141 13.77 18.41 2.70
CA GLY A 141 13.93 17.14 3.42
C GLY A 141 13.01 16.07 2.86
N GLN A 142 13.56 14.90 2.59
CA GLN A 142 12.88 13.70 2.07
C GLN A 142 13.04 12.55 3.06
N ALA A 143 12.12 11.59 3.07
CA ALA A 143 12.29 10.35 3.82
C ALA A 143 13.54 9.59 3.33
N SER A 144 13.70 9.44 2.03
CA SER A 144 14.91 8.98 1.33
C SER A 144 14.93 9.57 -0.08
N LEU A 145 16.04 9.46 -0.82
CA LEU A 145 16.14 10.02 -2.18
C LEU A 145 15.52 9.13 -3.28
N GLY A 146 14.97 7.96 -2.91
CA GLY A 146 14.22 7.08 -3.82
C GLY A 146 12.72 7.11 -3.60
N THR A 147 12.19 8.10 -2.84
CA THR A 147 10.75 8.17 -2.52
C THR A 147 9.95 8.81 -3.67
N SER A 148 8.69 8.38 -3.82
CA SER A 148 7.72 9.03 -4.71
C SER A 148 7.49 10.49 -4.33
N ASN A 149 7.51 10.84 -3.03
CA ASN A 149 7.36 12.23 -2.58
C ASN A 149 8.44 13.16 -3.10
N MET A 150 9.67 12.67 -3.36
CA MET A 150 10.69 13.47 -4.03
C MET A 150 10.23 13.85 -5.43
N LEU A 151 9.80 12.87 -6.23
CA LEU A 151 9.29 13.09 -7.58
C LEU A 151 8.06 14.00 -7.59
N LEU A 152 7.13 13.80 -6.63
CA LEU A 152 5.97 14.67 -6.47
C LEU A 152 6.37 16.12 -6.17
N SER A 153 7.33 16.35 -5.27
CA SER A 153 7.80 17.69 -4.93
C SER A 153 8.50 18.37 -6.11
N GLU A 154 9.22 17.60 -6.91
CA GLU A 154 9.80 18.10 -8.17
C GLU A 154 8.70 18.54 -9.14
N GLY A 155 7.63 17.75 -9.29
CA GLY A 155 6.47 18.10 -10.11
C GLY A 155 5.74 19.36 -9.62
N ILE A 156 5.53 19.49 -8.30
CA ILE A 156 4.92 20.69 -7.70
C ILE A 156 5.78 21.91 -8.00
N LEU A 157 7.10 21.85 -7.83
CA LEU A 157 8.01 22.97 -8.03
C LEU A 157 8.26 23.28 -9.52
N ALA A 158 8.17 22.28 -10.39
CA ALA A 158 8.22 22.47 -11.84
C ALA A 158 7.07 23.36 -12.33
N SER A 159 5.88 23.32 -11.69
CA SER A 159 4.78 24.22 -12.01
C SER A 159 5.10 25.71 -11.79
N ALA A 160 6.06 26.01 -10.92
CA ALA A 160 6.60 27.36 -10.68
C ALA A 160 7.90 27.61 -11.48
N GLY A 161 8.26 26.71 -12.40
CA GLY A 161 9.48 26.84 -13.22
C GLY A 161 10.77 26.65 -12.43
N LEU A 162 10.75 25.89 -11.34
CA LEU A 162 11.91 25.57 -10.52
C LEU A 162 12.47 24.21 -10.93
N THR A 163 13.80 24.10 -10.98
CA THR A 163 14.52 22.92 -11.44
C THR A 163 15.35 22.33 -10.29
N PRO A 164 15.26 21.00 -10.01
CA PRO A 164 16.07 20.37 -8.97
C PRO A 164 17.56 20.50 -9.27
N ASP A 165 18.38 20.58 -8.23
CA ASP A 165 19.84 20.77 -8.25
C ASP A 165 20.33 22.10 -8.90
N VAL A 166 19.41 22.94 -9.37
CA VAL A 166 19.67 24.30 -9.90
C VAL A 166 19.05 25.36 -9.01
N ASP A 167 17.74 25.23 -8.75
CA ASP A 167 16.97 26.20 -7.97
C ASP A 167 16.77 25.78 -6.51
N TYR A 168 16.79 24.49 -6.22
CA TYR A 168 16.65 23.90 -4.89
C TYR A 168 17.39 22.56 -4.82
N SER A 169 17.52 21.98 -3.63
CA SER A 169 18.16 20.67 -3.45
C SER A 169 17.36 19.76 -2.50
N HIS A 170 17.63 18.45 -2.57
CA HIS A 170 17.04 17.45 -1.70
C HIS A 170 18.06 16.94 -0.67
N LEU A 171 17.57 16.61 0.54
CA LEU A 171 18.34 15.97 1.60
C LEU A 171 17.54 14.86 2.24
N ALA A 172 18.09 13.66 2.32
CA ALA A 172 17.48 12.56 3.09
C ALA A 172 17.58 12.85 4.58
N VAL A 173 16.44 12.96 5.26
CA VAL A 173 16.34 13.27 6.71
C VAL A 173 15.56 12.19 7.48
N GLY A 174 15.02 11.17 6.77
CA GLY A 174 14.15 10.16 7.37
C GLY A 174 12.74 10.66 7.62
N THR A 175 12.08 10.04 8.58
CA THR A 175 10.68 10.30 8.99
C THR A 175 10.59 10.60 10.48
N GLY A 176 9.40 10.91 10.98
CA GLY A 176 9.12 11.11 12.39
C GLY A 176 9.98 12.20 13.04
N ALA A 177 10.50 11.90 14.24
CA ALA A 177 11.27 12.85 15.01
C ALA A 177 12.53 13.37 14.29
N ALA A 178 13.17 12.55 13.45
CA ALA A 178 14.37 12.96 12.71
C ALA A 178 14.05 14.04 11.69
N ALA A 179 13.00 13.85 10.88
CA ALA A 179 12.55 14.84 9.90
C ALA A 179 12.09 16.14 10.57
N LEU A 180 11.33 16.03 11.67
CA LEU A 180 10.88 17.19 12.43
C LEU A 180 12.04 17.99 13.01
N GLN A 181 13.06 17.32 13.55
CA GLN A 181 14.26 17.98 14.07
C GLN A 181 15.10 18.65 12.98
N ALA A 182 15.21 18.02 11.79
CA ALA A 182 15.89 18.62 10.66
C ALA A 182 15.21 19.94 10.22
N LEU A 183 13.86 19.95 10.18
CA LEU A 183 13.08 21.15 9.86
C LEU A 183 13.21 22.24 10.94
N LYS A 184 12.99 21.90 12.22
CA LYS A 184 13.10 22.85 13.34
C LYS A 184 14.51 23.38 13.53
N GLY A 185 15.51 22.56 13.25
CA GLY A 185 16.93 22.91 13.35
C GLY A 185 17.47 23.72 12.18
N GLY A 186 16.66 23.95 11.13
CA GLY A 186 17.09 24.65 9.92
C GLY A 186 18.10 23.86 9.08
N GLN A 187 18.16 22.54 9.22
CA GLN A 187 18.94 21.68 8.34
C GLN A 187 18.28 21.57 6.98
N VAL A 188 16.96 21.65 6.95
CA VAL A 188 16.13 21.77 5.76
C VAL A 188 15.13 22.91 5.95
N ASP A 189 14.72 23.54 4.84
CA ASP A 189 13.79 24.67 4.82
C ASP A 189 12.33 24.18 4.72
N ALA A 190 12.14 23.00 4.12
CA ALA A 190 10.85 22.36 3.92
C ALA A 190 11.00 20.85 4.05
N LEU A 191 9.87 20.17 4.21
CA LEU A 191 9.74 18.71 4.10
C LEU A 191 8.84 18.36 2.92
N SER A 192 9.13 17.23 2.26
CA SER A 192 8.23 16.56 1.32
C SER A 192 7.96 15.15 1.86
N LEU A 193 6.91 15.05 2.65
CA LEU A 193 6.43 13.84 3.29
C LEU A 193 4.92 13.68 3.00
N TRP A 194 4.19 13.02 3.85
CA TRP A 194 2.78 12.69 3.65
C TRP A 194 1.90 13.06 4.85
N ASP A 195 0.62 12.97 4.66
CA ASP A 195 -0.46 13.41 5.55
C ASP A 195 -0.31 12.98 7.01
N THR A 196 0.01 11.69 7.28
CA THR A 196 0.10 11.18 8.64
C THR A 196 1.35 11.68 9.38
N GLU A 197 2.48 11.86 8.69
CA GLU A 197 3.67 12.48 9.27
C GLU A 197 3.39 13.92 9.70
N TYR A 198 2.76 14.68 8.82
CA TYR A 198 2.42 16.06 9.13
C TYR A 198 1.38 16.18 10.23
N ALA A 199 0.35 15.32 10.23
CA ALA A 199 -0.64 15.27 11.29
C ALA A 199 -0.01 14.98 12.65
N ALA A 200 0.94 14.05 12.71
CA ALA A 200 1.66 13.73 13.92
C ALA A 200 2.52 14.93 14.42
N PHE A 201 3.14 15.70 13.51
CA PHE A 201 3.90 16.90 13.89
C PHE A 201 2.97 18.01 14.43
N GLU A 202 1.82 18.20 13.81
CA GLU A 202 0.80 19.17 14.27
C GLU A 202 0.21 18.76 15.62
N ALA A 203 -0.09 17.47 15.83
CA ALA A 203 -0.55 16.94 17.11
C ALA A 203 0.47 17.16 18.24
N GLN A 204 1.76 17.17 17.91
CA GLN A 204 2.86 17.50 18.83
C GLN A 204 3.12 19.01 18.97
N GLY A 205 2.24 19.86 18.47
CA GLY A 205 2.30 21.31 18.61
C GLY A 205 3.23 22.02 17.64
N THR A 206 3.51 21.43 16.46
CA THR A 206 4.29 22.07 15.41
C THR A 206 3.39 22.45 14.23
N PRO A 207 2.89 23.70 14.17
CA PRO A 207 2.01 24.13 13.09
C PRO A 207 2.79 24.26 11.78
N LEU A 208 2.20 23.76 10.69
CA LEU A 208 2.79 23.72 9.36
C LEU A 208 2.00 24.58 8.36
N ARG A 209 2.65 24.98 7.29
CA ARG A 209 2.04 25.56 6.08
C ARG A 209 2.37 24.63 4.92
N TYR A 210 1.34 24.34 4.11
CA TYR A 210 1.43 23.38 3.01
C TYR A 210 1.48 24.08 1.66
N PHE A 211 2.21 23.47 0.71
CA PHE A 211 2.25 23.87 -0.68
C PHE A 211 1.99 22.66 -1.57
N THR A 212 1.05 22.84 -2.47
CA THR A 212 0.66 21.89 -3.52
C THR A 212 0.00 22.69 -4.64
N THR A 213 -0.41 22.04 -5.72
CA THR A 213 -1.24 22.63 -6.78
C THR A 213 -2.62 21.97 -6.77
N ASP A 214 -3.64 22.66 -7.33
CA ASP A 214 -4.99 22.10 -7.48
C ASP A 214 -4.96 20.79 -8.28
N GLU A 215 -4.08 20.71 -9.27
CA GLU A 215 -3.88 19.52 -10.09
C GLU A 215 -3.41 18.36 -9.21
N VAL A 216 -2.32 18.53 -8.47
CA VAL A 216 -1.75 17.51 -7.57
C VAL A 216 -2.76 17.11 -6.49
N ALA A 217 -3.46 18.07 -5.87
CA ALA A 217 -4.46 17.79 -4.84
C ALA A 217 -5.65 16.94 -5.35
N SER A 218 -5.89 16.94 -6.67
CA SER A 218 -6.95 16.14 -7.30
C SER A 218 -6.55 14.69 -7.58
N LEU A 219 -5.26 14.35 -7.55
CA LEU A 219 -4.75 13.03 -7.85
C LEU A 219 -5.04 12.02 -6.71
N PHE A 220 -5.07 10.73 -7.02
CA PHE A 220 -4.98 9.69 -6.01
C PHE A 220 -3.51 9.49 -5.57
N SER A 221 -3.27 8.76 -4.49
CA SER A 221 -1.92 8.52 -3.99
C SER A 221 -1.55 7.04 -4.11
N THR A 222 -1.23 6.39 -3.01
CA THR A 222 -0.72 5.01 -2.99
C THR A 222 -1.68 4.04 -3.67
N THR A 223 -1.12 3.24 -4.56
CA THR A 223 -1.77 2.14 -5.26
C THR A 223 -1.05 0.83 -4.97
N TYR A 224 -1.77 -0.29 -5.03
CA TYR A 224 -1.14 -1.61 -5.11
C TYR A 224 -0.97 -1.97 -6.58
N PHE A 225 0.19 -2.53 -6.88
CA PHE A 225 0.57 -2.88 -8.24
C PHE A 225 1.40 -4.16 -8.25
N THR A 226 1.47 -4.79 -9.39
CA THR A 226 2.24 -6.01 -9.63
C THR A 226 2.72 -6.06 -11.08
N SER A 227 3.42 -7.12 -11.49
CA SER A 227 3.68 -7.35 -12.91
C SER A 227 2.41 -7.84 -13.63
N ALA A 228 2.27 -7.52 -14.92
CA ALA A 228 1.14 -8.00 -15.71
C ALA A 228 1.10 -9.54 -15.79
N GLU A 229 2.27 -10.21 -15.79
CA GLU A 229 2.39 -11.66 -15.73
C GLU A 229 1.84 -12.22 -14.42
N TYR A 230 2.26 -11.67 -13.27
CA TYR A 230 1.76 -12.11 -11.97
C TYR A 230 0.24 -11.90 -11.86
N ALA A 231 -0.26 -10.76 -12.33
CA ALA A 231 -1.69 -10.46 -12.32
C ALA A 231 -2.51 -11.46 -13.16
N ALA A 232 -1.97 -11.91 -14.29
CA ALA A 232 -2.64 -12.88 -15.15
C ALA A 232 -2.64 -14.30 -14.54
N ASP A 233 -1.52 -14.70 -13.91
CA ASP A 233 -1.34 -16.06 -13.40
C ASP A 233 -1.94 -16.25 -11.99
N ASN A 234 -2.09 -15.16 -11.21
CA ASN A 234 -2.50 -15.19 -9.80
C ASN A 234 -3.78 -14.37 -9.53
N ALA A 235 -4.73 -14.35 -10.45
CA ALA A 235 -5.96 -13.54 -10.35
C ALA A 235 -6.69 -13.74 -9.02
N ALA A 236 -6.91 -15.00 -8.59
CA ALA A 236 -7.60 -15.31 -7.34
C ALA A 236 -6.86 -14.78 -6.09
N THR A 237 -5.52 -14.80 -6.11
CA THR A 237 -4.67 -14.23 -5.05
C THR A 237 -4.88 -12.72 -4.94
N ILE A 238 -4.88 -12.01 -6.07
CA ILE A 238 -5.12 -10.56 -6.10
C ILE A 238 -6.54 -10.22 -5.64
N GLU A 239 -7.54 -10.98 -6.08
CA GLU A 239 -8.93 -10.82 -5.66
C GLU A 239 -9.09 -10.97 -4.15
N GLY A 240 -8.52 -12.04 -3.57
CA GLY A 240 -8.54 -12.28 -2.13
C GLY A 240 -7.79 -11.20 -1.34
N PHE A 241 -6.58 -10.82 -1.79
CA PHE A 241 -5.79 -9.76 -1.17
C PHE A 241 -6.54 -8.43 -1.15
N GLY A 242 -7.12 -8.02 -2.28
CA GLY A 242 -7.86 -6.76 -2.37
C GLY A 242 -9.14 -6.76 -1.53
N ARG A 243 -9.86 -7.89 -1.45
CA ARG A 243 -11.03 -8.06 -0.59
C ARG A 243 -10.67 -7.97 0.90
N ALA A 244 -9.60 -8.64 1.33
CA ALA A 244 -9.08 -8.56 2.69
C ALA A 244 -8.71 -7.12 3.07
N MET A 245 -8.04 -6.38 2.16
CA MET A 245 -7.69 -4.98 2.37
C MET A 245 -8.91 -4.05 2.39
N ALA A 246 -9.96 -4.34 1.61
CA ALA A 246 -11.22 -3.58 1.67
C ALA A 246 -11.90 -3.75 3.03
N LYS A 247 -12.02 -4.99 3.53
CA LYS A 247 -12.54 -5.30 4.87
C LYS A 247 -11.73 -4.60 5.97
N ALA A 248 -10.41 -4.71 5.93
CA ALA A 248 -9.52 -4.11 6.92
C ALA A 248 -9.58 -2.57 6.90
N THR A 249 -9.70 -1.95 5.72
CA THR A 249 -9.87 -0.50 5.61
C THR A 249 -11.22 -0.05 6.17
N LEU A 250 -12.29 -0.79 5.92
CA LEU A 250 -13.62 -0.53 6.48
C LEU A 250 -13.63 -0.69 8.01
N PHE A 251 -13.00 -1.74 8.54
CA PHE A 251 -12.80 -1.95 9.98
C PHE A 251 -12.08 -0.76 10.60
N THR A 252 -10.93 -0.38 10.02
CA THR A 252 -10.10 0.75 10.49
C THR A 252 -10.87 2.06 10.48
N ALA A 253 -11.65 2.34 9.42
CA ALA A 253 -12.49 3.52 9.33
C ALA A 253 -13.63 3.52 10.35
N THR A 254 -14.11 2.34 10.75
CA THR A 254 -15.19 2.19 11.73
C THR A 254 -14.69 2.33 13.16
N ASN A 255 -13.50 1.80 13.47
CA ASN A 255 -12.89 1.86 14.81
C ASN A 255 -11.37 2.09 14.70
N PRO A 256 -10.94 3.36 14.48
CA PRO A 256 -9.52 3.68 14.31
C PRO A 256 -8.69 3.41 15.57
N GLU A 257 -9.27 3.51 16.77
CA GLU A 257 -8.58 3.17 18.01
C GLU A 257 -8.26 1.67 18.07
N ALA A 258 -9.22 0.81 17.75
CA ALA A 258 -9.01 -0.62 17.66
C ALA A 258 -7.90 -0.97 16.65
N ALA A 259 -7.93 -0.34 15.46
CA ALA A 259 -6.92 -0.57 14.43
C ALA A 259 -5.51 -0.22 14.89
N LEU A 260 -5.33 0.87 15.64
CA LEU A 260 -4.03 1.24 16.20
C LEU A 260 -3.58 0.29 17.31
N ARG A 261 -4.48 -0.14 18.19
CA ARG A 261 -4.16 -1.11 19.24
C ARG A 261 -3.75 -2.45 18.65
N ILE A 262 -4.46 -2.93 17.63
CA ILE A 262 -4.07 -4.13 16.85
C ILE A 262 -2.67 -3.93 16.25
N MET A 263 -2.41 -2.79 15.63
CA MET A 263 -1.09 -2.50 15.04
C MET A 263 0.03 -2.53 16.10
N TYR A 264 -0.19 -2.01 17.30
CA TYR A 264 0.81 -2.04 18.37
C TYR A 264 1.06 -3.46 18.89
N ASP A 265 0.04 -4.31 18.90
CA ASP A 265 0.16 -5.70 19.33
C ASP A 265 0.92 -6.54 18.29
N GLU A 266 0.60 -6.38 16.99
CA GLU A 266 1.25 -7.12 15.89
C GLU A 266 2.66 -6.57 15.58
N TYR A 267 2.83 -5.25 15.71
CA TYR A 267 4.07 -4.54 15.37
C TYR A 267 4.57 -3.66 16.53
N PRO A 268 5.07 -4.25 17.64
CA PRO A 268 5.46 -3.50 18.82
C PRO A 268 6.55 -2.44 18.59
N ASP A 269 7.37 -2.64 17.57
CA ASP A 269 8.42 -1.69 17.16
C ASP A 269 7.87 -0.36 16.63
N THR A 270 6.56 -0.26 16.40
CA THR A 270 5.86 0.99 16.03
C THR A 270 5.71 1.94 17.23
N LEU A 271 5.82 1.42 18.45
CA LEU A 271 5.75 2.23 19.66
C LEU A 271 7.06 3.00 19.87
N VAL A 272 6.94 4.32 20.00
CA VAL A 272 8.10 5.19 20.24
C VAL A 272 8.63 4.97 21.67
N ALA A 273 9.91 4.64 21.77
CA ALA A 273 10.55 4.40 23.05
C ALA A 273 10.40 5.59 24.02
N GLY A 274 9.83 5.35 25.19
CA GLY A 274 9.61 6.35 26.23
C GLY A 274 8.21 7.00 26.21
N ASN A 275 7.39 6.77 25.21
CA ASN A 275 5.98 7.14 25.22
C ASN A 275 5.17 6.07 25.99
N SER A 276 4.09 6.49 26.66
CA SER A 276 3.05 5.56 27.04
C SER A 276 2.20 5.18 25.80
N ILE A 277 1.54 4.03 25.84
CA ILE A 277 0.61 3.62 24.76
C ILE A 277 -0.47 4.70 24.58
N ASP A 278 -1.01 5.26 25.65
CA ASP A 278 -2.06 6.27 25.58
C ASP A 278 -1.57 7.59 24.95
N ASP A 279 -0.33 8.03 25.27
CA ASP A 279 0.25 9.23 24.65
C ASP A 279 0.53 9.00 23.15
N GLN A 280 1.04 7.82 22.79
CA GLN A 280 1.27 7.47 21.39
C GLN A 280 -0.06 7.38 20.62
N LEU A 281 -1.07 6.71 21.20
CA LEU A 281 -2.39 6.56 20.64
C LEU A 281 -3.05 7.91 20.33
N ALA A 282 -2.92 8.89 21.24
CA ALA A 282 -3.48 10.22 21.03
C ALA A 282 -2.89 10.93 19.78
N ILE A 283 -1.58 10.72 19.51
CA ILE A 283 -0.92 11.28 18.32
C ILE A 283 -1.34 10.50 17.06
N ASP A 284 -1.28 9.18 17.14
CA ASP A 284 -1.53 8.31 15.99
C ASP A 284 -2.99 8.31 15.55
N LEU A 285 -3.95 8.54 16.49
CA LEU A 285 -5.36 8.74 16.15
C LEU A 285 -5.55 9.96 15.23
N VAL A 286 -4.93 11.10 15.55
CA VAL A 286 -5.02 12.30 14.69
C VAL A 286 -4.45 12.01 13.30
N ALA A 287 -3.34 11.28 13.25
CA ALA A 287 -2.71 10.90 11.99
C ALA A 287 -3.58 9.92 11.19
N LEU A 288 -4.11 8.89 11.85
CA LEU A 288 -4.94 7.88 11.20
C LEU A 288 -6.29 8.43 10.74
N GLU A 289 -6.95 9.29 11.53
CA GLU A 289 -8.20 9.95 11.13
C GLU A 289 -8.02 10.76 9.85
N ARG A 290 -6.90 11.52 9.71
CA ARG A 290 -6.56 12.22 8.46
C ARG A 290 -6.39 11.24 7.29
N ARG A 291 -5.72 10.11 7.50
CA ARG A 291 -5.56 9.07 6.48
C ARG A 291 -6.90 8.43 6.09
N ILE A 292 -7.79 8.17 7.04
CA ILE A 292 -9.10 7.57 6.79
C ILE A 292 -9.93 8.43 5.83
N GLU A 293 -9.89 9.76 5.96
CA GLU A 293 -10.58 10.66 5.02
C GLU A 293 -10.12 10.46 3.57
N LEU A 294 -8.83 10.15 3.36
CA LEU A 294 -8.26 9.91 2.03
C LEU A 294 -8.54 8.48 1.52
N LEU A 295 -8.55 7.49 2.40
CA LEU A 295 -8.88 6.09 2.08
C LEU A 295 -10.34 5.93 1.70
N THR A 296 -11.24 6.64 2.38
CA THR A 296 -12.70 6.52 2.22
C THR A 296 -13.31 7.60 1.33
N ALA A 297 -12.48 8.41 0.66
CA ALA A 297 -12.95 9.47 -0.23
C ALA A 297 -13.87 8.89 -1.33
N GLY A 298 -15.07 9.51 -1.47
CA GLY A 298 -16.09 9.06 -2.43
C GLY A 298 -16.92 7.87 -1.94
N ASP A 299 -16.85 7.53 -0.64
CA ASP A 299 -17.62 6.47 0.01
C ASP A 299 -17.59 5.13 -0.74
N PRO A 300 -16.40 4.46 -0.79
CA PRO A 300 -16.23 3.23 -1.55
C PRO A 300 -17.10 2.08 -1.02
N GLN A 301 -17.47 2.08 0.26
CA GLN A 301 -18.36 1.07 0.84
C GLN A 301 -19.77 1.21 0.29
N ALA A 302 -20.36 2.41 0.29
CA ALA A 302 -21.71 2.60 -0.21
C ALA A 302 -21.80 2.47 -1.74
N SER A 303 -20.74 2.81 -2.46
CA SER A 303 -20.68 2.75 -3.93
C SER A 303 -20.19 1.41 -4.50
N GLY A 304 -19.70 0.47 -3.67
CA GLY A 304 -19.11 -0.77 -4.12
C GLY A 304 -17.86 -0.54 -4.99
N THR A 305 -16.99 0.39 -4.59
CA THR A 305 -15.84 0.83 -5.41
C THR A 305 -14.50 0.73 -4.68
N TRP A 306 -14.38 -0.17 -3.69
CA TRP A 306 -13.07 -0.47 -3.12
C TRP A 306 -12.10 -0.92 -4.21
N GLY A 307 -10.91 -0.36 -4.23
CA GLY A 307 -9.88 -0.67 -5.21
C GLY A 307 -10.06 -0.06 -6.60
N ALA A 308 -11.22 0.55 -6.89
CA ALA A 308 -11.52 1.09 -8.21
C ALA A 308 -10.74 2.36 -8.54
N TYR A 309 -10.34 2.48 -9.79
CA TYR A 309 -9.78 3.70 -10.37
C TYR A 309 -10.85 4.43 -11.17
N ASP A 310 -10.83 5.76 -11.10
CA ASP A 310 -11.51 6.62 -12.07
C ASP A 310 -10.58 6.78 -13.30
N GLU A 311 -11.11 6.54 -14.50
CA GLU A 311 -10.35 6.69 -15.74
C GLU A 311 -9.80 8.11 -15.93
N SER A 312 -10.56 9.12 -15.50
CA SER A 312 -10.11 10.52 -15.55
C SER A 312 -8.94 10.78 -14.61
N ALA A 313 -8.89 10.14 -13.45
CA ALA A 313 -7.78 10.26 -12.49
C ALA A 313 -6.51 9.55 -13.01
N LEU A 314 -6.64 8.41 -13.68
CA LEU A 314 -5.52 7.74 -14.35
C LEU A 314 -4.91 8.61 -15.46
N LYS A 315 -5.76 9.23 -16.28
CA LYS A 315 -5.34 10.17 -17.33
C LYS A 315 -4.69 11.42 -16.73
N ALA A 316 -5.23 11.94 -15.63
CA ALA A 316 -4.65 13.08 -14.92
C ALA A 316 -3.23 12.76 -14.41
N TRP A 317 -3.02 11.56 -13.84
CA TRP A 317 -1.69 11.11 -13.44
C TRP A 317 -0.70 11.04 -14.60
N ALA A 318 -1.10 10.43 -15.73
CA ALA A 318 -0.23 10.33 -16.91
C ALA A 318 0.12 11.73 -17.48
N THR A 319 -0.84 12.64 -17.48
CA THR A 319 -0.64 14.04 -17.92
C THR A 319 0.30 14.79 -16.98
N PHE A 320 0.01 14.77 -15.67
CA PHE A 320 0.85 15.42 -14.66
C PHE A 320 2.28 14.91 -14.69
N ALA A 321 2.48 13.59 -14.74
CA ALA A 321 3.81 13.01 -14.75
C ALA A 321 4.64 13.44 -15.97
N LEU A 322 3.98 13.56 -17.14
CA LEU A 322 4.64 14.03 -18.38
C LEU A 322 4.93 15.52 -18.33
N ASP A 323 3.96 16.35 -17.95
CA ASP A 323 4.10 17.80 -17.92
C ASP A 323 5.10 18.27 -16.85
N ALA A 324 5.16 17.56 -15.72
CA ALA A 324 6.13 17.79 -14.64
C ALA A 324 7.55 17.23 -14.95
N GLY A 325 7.72 16.50 -16.05
CA GLY A 325 9.00 15.87 -16.41
C GLY A 325 9.38 14.68 -15.53
N ILE A 326 8.44 14.12 -14.78
CA ILE A 326 8.62 12.87 -14.01
C ILE A 326 8.85 11.70 -14.97
N ILE A 327 8.16 11.70 -16.11
CA ILE A 327 8.36 10.77 -17.22
C ILE A 327 8.71 11.54 -18.50
N ASP A 328 9.46 10.90 -19.41
CA ASP A 328 9.95 11.49 -20.66
C ASP A 328 9.08 11.15 -21.89
N SER A 329 8.15 10.23 -21.73
CA SER A 329 7.25 9.77 -22.79
C SER A 329 5.90 9.37 -22.22
N ALA A 330 4.85 9.48 -23.04
CA ALA A 330 3.49 9.17 -22.61
C ALA A 330 3.30 7.68 -22.28
N VAL A 331 2.56 7.40 -21.21
CA VAL A 331 2.13 6.07 -20.80
C VAL A 331 0.61 5.93 -20.86
N ASP A 332 0.12 4.74 -21.17
CA ASP A 332 -1.31 4.42 -21.09
C ASP A 332 -1.65 3.89 -19.68
N ALA A 333 -1.82 4.81 -18.74
CA ALA A 333 -2.17 4.46 -17.37
C ALA A 333 -3.56 3.79 -17.26
N VAL A 334 -4.46 4.03 -18.22
CA VAL A 334 -5.78 3.38 -18.26
C VAL A 334 -5.64 1.90 -18.61
N ALA A 335 -4.82 1.58 -19.61
CA ALA A 335 -4.54 0.19 -19.97
C ALA A 335 -3.83 -0.57 -18.85
N ALA A 336 -2.99 0.13 -18.07
CA ALA A 336 -2.30 -0.45 -16.91
C ALA A 336 -3.22 -0.71 -15.70
N ALA A 337 -4.45 -0.19 -15.70
CA ALA A 337 -5.42 -0.35 -14.61
C ALA A 337 -6.76 -0.90 -15.13
N PRO A 338 -6.83 -2.14 -15.62
CA PRO A 338 -7.99 -2.68 -16.33
C PRO A 338 -9.26 -2.84 -15.47
N GLY A 339 -9.14 -2.70 -14.12
CA GLY A 339 -10.28 -2.79 -13.21
C GLY A 339 -10.90 -4.19 -13.07
N THR A 340 -10.22 -5.21 -13.54
CA THR A 340 -10.72 -6.59 -13.68
C THR A 340 -11.14 -7.21 -12.34
N PHE A 341 -10.49 -6.79 -11.25
CA PHE A 341 -10.65 -7.39 -9.92
C PHE A 341 -11.64 -6.64 -9.01
N VAL A 342 -12.15 -5.47 -9.42
CA VAL A 342 -12.94 -4.57 -8.55
C VAL A 342 -14.21 -5.22 -8.03
N GLU A 343 -14.91 -6.02 -8.86
CA GLU A 343 -16.13 -6.74 -8.42
C GLU A 343 -15.80 -7.69 -7.26
N ALA A 344 -14.73 -8.46 -7.37
CA ALA A 344 -14.30 -9.40 -6.34
C ALA A 344 -13.86 -8.71 -5.04
N TYR A 345 -13.25 -7.54 -5.10
CA TYR A 345 -12.85 -6.77 -3.92
C TYR A 345 -14.04 -6.33 -3.06
N ASN A 346 -15.20 -6.15 -3.68
CA ASN A 346 -16.42 -5.64 -3.05
C ASN A 346 -17.42 -6.76 -2.70
N ASP A 347 -17.07 -8.04 -2.94
CA ASP A 347 -17.90 -9.20 -2.61
C ASP A 347 -17.68 -9.63 -1.15
N PHE A 348 -18.17 -8.82 -0.20
CA PHE A 348 -18.16 -9.13 1.23
C PHE A 348 -19.31 -8.43 1.97
N ASP A 349 -19.65 -8.93 3.17
CA ASP A 349 -20.66 -8.33 4.04
C ASP A 349 -20.05 -7.16 4.84
N GLY A 350 -20.22 -5.94 4.36
CA GLY A 350 -19.72 -4.73 5.02
C GLY A 350 -20.39 -4.47 6.38
N ASP A 351 -21.67 -4.84 6.57
CA ASP A 351 -22.35 -4.66 7.84
C ASP A 351 -21.78 -5.61 8.91
N ALA A 352 -21.37 -6.81 8.53
CA ALA A 352 -20.66 -7.73 9.41
C ALA A 352 -19.33 -7.16 9.86
N VAL A 353 -18.51 -6.61 8.95
CA VAL A 353 -17.22 -5.96 9.28
C VAL A 353 -17.42 -4.74 10.20
N ILE A 354 -18.45 -3.92 9.95
CA ILE A 354 -18.77 -2.78 10.80
C ILE A 354 -19.18 -3.23 12.21
N SER A 355 -19.95 -4.32 12.34
CA SER A 355 -20.33 -4.88 13.65
C SER A 355 -19.11 -5.40 14.39
N GLU A 356 -18.26 -6.17 13.71
CA GLU A 356 -17.01 -6.72 14.25
C GLU A 356 -16.09 -5.61 14.77
N ALA A 357 -15.90 -4.54 14.00
CA ALA A 357 -15.10 -3.38 14.39
C ALA A 357 -15.64 -2.68 15.64
N LYS A 358 -16.97 -2.53 15.75
CA LYS A 358 -17.63 -1.91 16.92
C LYS A 358 -17.57 -2.77 18.17
N ASP A 359 -17.63 -4.08 18.00
CA ASP A 359 -17.64 -5.05 19.10
C ASP A 359 -16.23 -5.44 19.54
N TRP A 360 -15.21 -5.01 18.79
CA TRP A 360 -13.82 -5.33 19.11
C TRP A 360 -13.39 -4.74 20.46
N SER A 361 -12.72 -5.56 21.25
CA SER A 361 -12.10 -5.14 22.51
C SER A 361 -10.71 -5.74 22.62
N ALA A 362 -9.74 -4.97 23.13
CA ALA A 362 -8.41 -5.49 23.40
C ALA A 362 -8.49 -6.72 24.34
N ALA A 363 -7.67 -7.73 24.08
CA ALA A 363 -7.51 -8.84 25.01
C ALA A 363 -6.95 -8.29 26.35
N GLU A 364 -7.55 -8.69 27.49
CA GLU A 364 -7.11 -8.32 28.85
C GLU A 364 -5.73 -8.90 29.18
#